data_332426e7859a23920920f6f2cf556bc1
#
_entry.id   332426e7859a23920920f6f2cf556bc1
#
_cell.length_a   1.000
_cell.length_b   1.000
_cell.length_c   1.000
_cell.angle_alpha   90.00
_cell.angle_beta   90.00
_cell.angle_gamma   90.00
#
_symmetry.space_group_name_H-M   'P 1'
#
loop_
_entity.id
_entity.type
_entity.pdbx_description
1 polymer ?
#
loop_
_entity_poly.entity_id
_entity_poly.type
_entity_poly.pdbx_seq_one_letter_code
_entity_poly.pdbx_strand_id
1 'polypeptide(L)'
;MASASAGSRVVLHVDMDAFYAAVEIRENPELEGKPIVVGADPRKHPRGVVLTASYEARRYGLRSAMSCVEAFRRCPEAIFVPPHFELYGRVSGEIMATLRGFADRLEPSGIEEGYLDVTNRCDGNFSRAQEIARDIKAAIRRDHRLSCSIGIAPTKALAKIASDFDKPDGLTVVSPDDVVEFLAPIPVRKISGVGPKTAERLKELGLESIGDVQRTNRQDLVELLGAFGEYVYDVALGRDAGEVVEPTGPPESISTETTFAKDLDTYGAVWPELEALARSLHEQLLLEKYAYRTVTLKARYSNFETHTRSRSLKIHTTDLEPILILSQMMLKEVLAPDRKVRLIGVRLSHLKEHAAPQATLAKWSTIPPN
;
A
#
# COMPACT_ATOMS: atom_id res chain seq x y z
N MET A 1 26.26 -38.90 -12.42
CA MET A 1 25.90 -37.96 -11.33
C MET A 1 24.88 -37.01 -11.92
N ALA A 2 23.60 -37.22 -11.61
CA ALA A 2 22.52 -36.34 -12.09
C ALA A 2 22.68 -34.99 -11.38
N SER A 3 22.82 -33.94 -12.15
CA SER A 3 22.70 -32.54 -11.68
C SER A 3 21.34 -32.43 -10.98
N ALA A 4 21.34 -32.19 -9.67
CA ALA A 4 20.15 -31.78 -8.98
C ALA A 4 19.69 -30.47 -9.65
N SER A 5 18.57 -30.51 -10.35
CA SER A 5 17.92 -29.28 -10.87
C SER A 5 17.65 -28.43 -9.65
N ALA A 6 18.30 -27.26 -9.59
CA ALA A 6 17.91 -26.25 -8.61
C ALA A 6 16.39 -26.05 -8.78
N GLY A 7 15.62 -26.36 -7.74
CA GLY A 7 14.17 -26.27 -7.77
C GLY A 7 13.73 -24.89 -8.23
N SER A 8 12.65 -24.81 -8.99
CA SER A 8 12.07 -23.56 -9.44
C SER A 8 11.71 -22.70 -8.23
N ARG A 9 12.02 -21.39 -8.29
CA ARG A 9 11.58 -20.44 -7.27
C ARG A 9 10.06 -20.48 -7.15
N VAL A 10 9.55 -20.45 -5.91
CA VAL A 10 8.12 -20.48 -5.62
C VAL A 10 7.77 -19.32 -4.70
N VAL A 11 6.99 -18.39 -5.23
CA VAL A 11 6.51 -17.20 -4.52
C VAL A 11 5.01 -17.27 -4.34
N LEU A 12 4.54 -17.03 -3.14
CA LEU A 12 3.13 -16.80 -2.84
C LEU A 12 2.90 -15.28 -2.72
N HIS A 13 1.79 -14.80 -3.27
CA HIS A 13 1.23 -13.50 -2.93
C HIS A 13 -0.08 -13.73 -2.17
N VAL A 14 -0.12 -13.27 -0.92
CA VAL A 14 -1.30 -13.36 -0.04
C VAL A 14 -1.93 -11.97 0.04
N ASP A 15 -3.23 -11.87 -0.22
CA ASP A 15 -3.99 -10.62 -0.23
C ASP A 15 -5.31 -10.84 0.50
N MET A 16 -5.58 -10.03 1.54
CA MET A 16 -6.78 -10.17 2.35
C MET A 16 -8.00 -9.68 1.60
N ASP A 17 -9.08 -10.44 1.60
CA ASP A 17 -10.30 -10.12 0.87
C ASP A 17 -11.04 -8.94 1.50
N ALA A 18 -11.18 -7.83 0.75
CA ALA A 18 -11.86 -6.60 1.17
C ALA A 18 -11.47 -6.16 2.61
N PHE A 19 -10.19 -6.17 2.94
CA PHE A 19 -9.61 -6.14 4.28
C PHE A 19 -10.32 -5.23 5.27
N TYR A 20 -10.38 -3.91 5.03
CA TYR A 20 -11.01 -3.01 6.00
C TYR A 20 -12.49 -3.33 6.23
N ALA A 21 -13.23 -3.62 5.15
CA ALA A 21 -14.64 -3.99 5.28
C ALA A 21 -14.82 -5.32 6.01
N ALA A 22 -13.96 -6.30 5.74
CA ALA A 22 -13.97 -7.59 6.43
C ALA A 22 -13.65 -7.47 7.91
N VAL A 23 -12.70 -6.59 8.29
CA VAL A 23 -12.40 -6.29 9.70
C VAL A 23 -13.60 -5.63 10.39
N GLU A 24 -14.26 -4.64 9.76
CA GLU A 24 -15.45 -4.00 10.33
C GLU A 24 -16.61 -4.98 10.52
N ILE A 25 -16.85 -5.88 9.56
CA ILE A 25 -17.86 -6.93 9.66
C ILE A 25 -17.53 -7.91 10.79
N ARG A 26 -16.26 -8.28 10.94
CA ARG A 26 -15.79 -9.16 12.03
C ARG A 26 -16.06 -8.56 13.41
N GLU A 27 -15.79 -7.27 13.59
CA GLU A 27 -16.00 -6.55 14.85
C GLU A 27 -17.49 -6.25 15.11
N ASN A 28 -18.26 -6.05 14.03
CA ASN A 28 -19.71 -5.84 14.12
C ASN A 28 -20.46 -6.80 13.17
N PRO A 29 -20.82 -8.00 13.65
CA PRO A 29 -21.53 -9.01 12.83
C PRO A 29 -22.89 -8.56 12.28
N GLU A 30 -23.48 -7.50 12.80
CA GLU A 30 -24.72 -6.94 12.25
C GLU A 30 -24.52 -6.37 10.82
N LEU A 31 -23.29 -6.13 10.43
CA LEU A 31 -22.93 -5.68 9.10
C LEU A 31 -22.85 -6.82 8.05
N GLU A 32 -22.88 -8.07 8.49
CA GLU A 32 -22.73 -9.23 7.61
C GLU A 32 -23.84 -9.28 6.54
N GLY A 33 -23.46 -9.57 5.31
CA GLY A 33 -24.37 -9.65 4.16
C GLY A 33 -24.88 -8.30 3.65
N LYS A 34 -24.48 -7.17 4.27
CA LYS A 34 -24.90 -5.83 3.84
C LYS A 34 -23.84 -5.17 2.94
N PRO A 35 -24.24 -4.24 2.04
CA PRO A 35 -23.28 -3.45 1.27
C PRO A 35 -22.57 -2.44 2.18
N ILE A 36 -21.29 -2.70 2.49
CA ILE A 36 -20.47 -1.87 3.38
C ILE A 36 -19.46 -1.07 2.56
N VAL A 37 -19.33 0.19 2.90
CA VAL A 37 -18.28 1.10 2.40
C VAL A 37 -17.48 1.62 3.58
N VAL A 38 -16.21 1.28 3.66
CA VAL A 38 -15.30 1.93 4.60
C VAL A 38 -14.86 3.26 3.98
N GLY A 39 -15.25 4.36 4.60
CA GLY A 39 -15.04 5.71 4.13
C GLY A 39 -15.94 6.72 4.83
N ALA A 40 -15.76 8.00 4.51
CA ALA A 40 -16.58 9.04 5.12
C ALA A 40 -18.02 9.02 4.58
N ASP A 41 -18.99 9.23 5.46
CA ASP A 41 -20.40 9.40 5.07
C ASP A 41 -20.54 10.65 4.17
N PRO A 42 -20.95 10.49 2.89
CA PRO A 42 -21.01 11.59 1.92
C PRO A 42 -22.02 12.68 2.29
N ARG A 43 -23.01 12.37 3.13
CA ARG A 43 -23.99 13.33 3.64
C ARG A 43 -23.36 14.34 4.60
N LYS A 44 -22.26 13.96 5.27
CA LYS A 44 -21.50 14.79 6.20
C LYS A 44 -20.18 15.30 5.59
N HIS A 45 -19.53 14.46 4.76
CA HIS A 45 -18.21 14.70 4.21
C HIS A 45 -18.17 14.43 2.69
N PRO A 46 -18.60 15.39 1.86
CA PRO A 46 -18.79 15.17 0.41
C PRO A 46 -17.49 14.92 -0.37
N ARG A 47 -16.33 15.14 0.25
CA ARG A 47 -15.01 14.91 -0.37
C ARG A 47 -14.38 13.57 0.00
N GLY A 48 -15.08 12.74 0.76
CA GLY A 48 -14.63 11.41 1.12
C GLY A 48 -14.43 10.50 -0.09
N VAL A 49 -13.51 9.55 0.05
CA VAL A 49 -13.29 8.48 -0.92
C VAL A 49 -13.53 7.13 -0.27
N VAL A 50 -13.95 6.17 -1.07
CA VAL A 50 -14.06 4.76 -0.67
C VAL A 50 -12.66 4.20 -0.45
N LEU A 51 -12.35 3.78 0.75
CA LEU A 51 -11.11 3.06 1.05
C LEU A 51 -11.26 1.60 0.61
N THR A 52 -12.33 0.94 1.07
CA THR A 52 -12.66 -0.43 0.68
C THR A 52 -14.18 -0.58 0.65
N ALA A 53 -14.65 -1.46 -0.23
CA ALA A 53 -16.07 -1.86 -0.33
C ALA A 53 -16.18 -3.38 -0.12
N SER A 54 -17.20 -3.82 0.66
CA SER A 54 -17.53 -5.24 0.80
C SER A 54 -17.92 -5.86 -0.56
N TYR A 55 -17.88 -7.17 -0.67
CA TYR A 55 -18.26 -7.84 -1.92
C TYR A 55 -19.73 -7.61 -2.28
N GLU A 56 -20.62 -7.46 -1.31
CA GLU A 56 -21.99 -7.04 -1.50
C GLU A 56 -22.06 -5.66 -2.15
N ALA A 57 -21.29 -4.70 -1.66
CA ALA A 57 -21.21 -3.35 -2.23
C ALA A 57 -20.59 -3.35 -3.63
N ARG A 58 -19.59 -4.21 -3.88
CA ARG A 58 -18.97 -4.34 -5.22
C ARG A 58 -19.94 -4.79 -6.31
N ARG A 59 -21.02 -5.51 -5.98
CA ARG A 59 -22.08 -5.89 -6.93
C ARG A 59 -22.80 -4.67 -7.51
N TYR A 60 -22.83 -3.55 -6.80
CA TYR A 60 -23.36 -2.26 -7.28
C TYR A 60 -22.28 -1.42 -8.01
N GLY A 61 -21.11 -2.00 -8.29
CA GLY A 61 -20.00 -1.32 -8.95
C GLY A 61 -19.20 -0.38 -8.04
N LEU A 62 -19.34 -0.50 -6.71
CA LEU A 62 -18.54 0.27 -5.76
C LEU A 62 -17.12 -0.30 -5.68
N ARG A 63 -16.12 0.60 -5.62
CA ARG A 63 -14.71 0.21 -5.59
C ARG A 63 -13.85 1.24 -4.86
N SER A 64 -12.68 0.82 -4.41
CA SER A 64 -11.68 1.70 -3.79
C SER A 64 -11.32 2.88 -4.71
N ALA A 65 -10.99 4.01 -4.11
CA ALA A 65 -10.71 5.30 -4.73
C ALA A 65 -11.92 5.99 -5.40
N MET A 66 -13.11 5.40 -5.42
CA MET A 66 -14.33 6.07 -5.86
C MET A 66 -14.72 7.17 -4.87
N SER A 67 -15.30 8.28 -5.34
CA SER A 67 -15.92 9.27 -4.46
C SER A 67 -17.06 8.62 -3.65
N CYS A 68 -17.12 8.89 -2.33
CA CYS A 68 -18.23 8.41 -1.50
C CYS A 68 -19.59 8.95 -1.96
N VAL A 69 -19.64 10.15 -2.56
CA VAL A 69 -20.86 10.70 -3.18
C VAL A 69 -21.32 9.84 -4.36
N GLU A 70 -20.39 9.41 -5.21
CA GLU A 70 -20.72 8.51 -6.34
C GLU A 70 -21.12 7.13 -5.84
N ALA A 71 -20.43 6.60 -4.83
CA ALA A 71 -20.78 5.33 -4.21
C ALA A 71 -22.21 5.36 -3.63
N PHE A 72 -22.58 6.44 -2.95
CA PHE A 72 -23.94 6.62 -2.41
C PHE A 72 -25.00 6.71 -3.51
N ARG A 73 -24.70 7.37 -4.63
CA ARG A 73 -25.62 7.42 -5.78
C ARG A 73 -25.87 6.04 -6.38
N ARG A 74 -24.85 5.18 -6.44
CA ARG A 74 -24.98 3.83 -7.01
C ARG A 74 -25.65 2.85 -6.06
N CYS A 75 -25.44 2.99 -4.76
CA CYS A 75 -26.01 2.14 -3.73
C CYS A 75 -26.44 3.02 -2.53
N PRO A 76 -27.67 3.58 -2.56
CA PRO A 76 -28.18 4.42 -1.47
C PRO A 76 -28.34 3.69 -0.14
N GLU A 77 -28.53 2.36 -0.16
CA GLU A 77 -28.60 1.51 1.01
C GLU A 77 -27.23 1.15 1.59
N ALA A 78 -26.12 1.51 0.95
CA ALA A 78 -24.80 1.21 1.47
C ALA A 78 -24.56 1.86 2.84
N ILE A 79 -24.01 1.07 3.75
CA ILE A 79 -23.63 1.52 5.09
C ILE A 79 -22.22 2.07 5.02
N PHE A 80 -22.05 3.37 5.30
CA PHE A 80 -20.75 4.02 5.36
C PHE A 80 -20.20 3.92 6.78
N VAL A 81 -19.06 3.24 6.92
CA VAL A 81 -18.35 3.05 8.19
C VAL A 81 -17.08 3.91 8.17
N PRO A 82 -16.87 4.79 9.16
CA PRO A 82 -15.62 5.51 9.30
C PRO A 82 -14.45 4.55 9.49
N PRO A 83 -13.25 4.86 8.92
CA PRO A 83 -12.11 3.95 9.06
C PRO A 83 -11.52 3.95 10.48
N HIS A 84 -11.17 2.77 10.98
CA HIS A 84 -10.49 2.54 12.26
C HIS A 84 -9.04 2.09 12.03
N PHE A 85 -8.17 3.01 11.59
CA PHE A 85 -6.80 2.69 11.16
C PHE A 85 -5.94 1.99 12.22
N GLU A 86 -6.10 2.32 13.51
CA GLU A 86 -5.39 1.64 14.59
C GLU A 86 -5.77 0.16 14.70
N LEU A 87 -7.06 -0.14 14.55
CA LEU A 87 -7.56 -1.51 14.50
C LEU A 87 -6.97 -2.27 13.31
N TYR A 88 -7.01 -1.65 12.12
CA TYR A 88 -6.47 -2.27 10.90
C TYR A 88 -4.97 -2.54 11.01
N GLY A 89 -4.20 -1.60 11.56
CA GLY A 89 -2.76 -1.76 11.79
C GLY A 89 -2.46 -2.92 12.74
N ARG A 90 -3.21 -3.06 13.84
CA ARG A 90 -3.07 -4.17 14.77
C ARG A 90 -3.37 -5.51 14.10
N VAL A 91 -4.51 -5.62 13.43
CA VAL A 91 -4.92 -6.84 12.73
C VAL A 91 -3.92 -7.22 11.63
N SER A 92 -3.43 -6.25 10.88
CA SER A 92 -2.37 -6.44 9.89
C SER A 92 -1.11 -7.02 10.51
N GLY A 93 -0.65 -6.45 11.63
CA GLY A 93 0.53 -6.96 12.34
C GLY A 93 0.37 -8.42 12.78
N GLU A 94 -0.81 -8.80 13.29
CA GLU A 94 -1.12 -10.17 13.68
C GLU A 94 -1.13 -11.11 12.46
N ILE A 95 -1.71 -10.69 11.33
CA ILE A 95 -1.72 -11.44 10.07
C ILE A 95 -0.29 -11.65 9.56
N MET A 96 0.52 -10.57 9.51
CA MET A 96 1.91 -10.67 9.05
C MET A 96 2.76 -11.59 9.95
N ALA A 97 2.49 -11.60 11.26
CA ALA A 97 3.12 -12.55 12.18
C ALA A 97 2.74 -14.00 11.86
N THR A 98 1.46 -14.26 11.56
CA THR A 98 0.98 -15.57 11.11
C THR A 98 1.68 -16.00 9.80
N LEU A 99 1.70 -15.12 8.79
CA LEU A 99 2.33 -15.41 7.48
C LEU A 99 3.82 -15.71 7.59
N ARG A 100 4.53 -15.03 8.48
CA ARG A 100 5.97 -15.25 8.72
C ARG A 100 6.26 -16.70 9.15
N GLY A 101 5.34 -17.36 9.86
CA GLY A 101 5.46 -18.76 10.22
C GLY A 101 5.50 -19.73 9.03
N PHE A 102 4.98 -19.35 7.88
CA PHE A 102 4.89 -20.15 6.66
C PHE A 102 5.95 -19.81 5.60
N ALA A 103 6.74 -18.78 5.77
CA ALA A 103 7.66 -18.27 4.75
C ALA A 103 9.13 -18.59 5.07
N ASP A 104 9.95 -18.77 4.05
CA ASP A 104 11.40 -18.65 4.13
C ASP A 104 11.80 -17.17 4.28
N ARG A 105 11.13 -16.30 3.50
CA ARG A 105 11.21 -14.84 3.56
C ARG A 105 9.82 -14.25 3.37
N LEU A 106 9.50 -13.18 4.13
CA LEU A 106 8.25 -12.43 4.01
C LEU A 106 8.54 -10.97 3.68
N GLU A 107 7.94 -10.47 2.62
CA GLU A 107 7.94 -9.07 2.23
C GLU A 107 6.52 -8.51 2.31
N PRO A 108 6.14 -7.77 3.37
CA PRO A 108 4.90 -7.00 3.38
C PRO A 108 4.93 -5.95 2.26
N SER A 109 3.91 -5.91 1.41
CA SER A 109 3.77 -4.94 0.31
C SER A 109 2.65 -3.93 0.54
N GLY A 110 1.92 -4.11 1.62
CA GLY A 110 0.85 -3.24 2.09
C GLY A 110 0.38 -3.65 3.48
N ILE A 111 -0.69 -3.02 3.94
CA ILE A 111 -1.32 -3.36 5.24
C ILE A 111 -2.06 -4.70 5.17
N GLU A 112 -2.45 -5.13 3.98
CA GLU A 112 -3.34 -6.27 3.72
C GLU A 112 -2.71 -7.34 2.83
N GLU A 113 -1.51 -7.13 2.33
CA GLU A 113 -0.87 -8.03 1.37
C GLU A 113 0.63 -8.23 1.62
N GLY A 114 1.14 -9.37 1.20
CA GLY A 114 2.56 -9.68 1.31
C GLY A 114 2.99 -10.80 0.38
N TYR A 115 4.27 -10.79 0.03
CA TYR A 115 4.93 -11.85 -0.71
C TYR A 115 5.66 -12.79 0.23
N LEU A 116 5.51 -14.09 -0.01
CA LEU A 116 6.21 -15.14 0.72
C LEU A 116 7.08 -15.93 -0.26
N ASP A 117 8.36 -15.99 -0.02
CA ASP A 117 9.20 -17.01 -0.64
C ASP A 117 9.06 -18.30 0.17
N VAL A 118 8.66 -19.39 -0.46
CA VAL A 118 8.50 -20.70 0.15
C VAL A 118 9.34 -21.76 -0.55
N THR A 119 10.29 -21.34 -1.38
CA THR A 119 11.08 -22.21 -2.26
C THR A 119 11.74 -23.37 -1.50
N ASN A 120 12.38 -23.07 -0.37
CA ASN A 120 13.04 -24.09 0.43
C ASN A 120 12.02 -24.98 1.17
N ARG A 121 10.94 -24.41 1.69
CA ARG A 121 9.90 -25.15 2.43
C ARG A 121 9.16 -26.16 1.57
N CYS A 122 9.01 -25.88 0.28
CA CYS A 122 8.36 -26.77 -0.67
C CYS A 122 9.36 -27.51 -1.61
N ASP A 123 10.67 -27.37 -1.42
CA ASP A 123 11.70 -27.92 -2.31
C ASP A 123 11.47 -27.54 -3.80
N GLY A 124 10.97 -26.33 -4.07
CA GLY A 124 10.61 -25.87 -5.41
C GLY A 124 9.39 -26.57 -6.02
N ASN A 125 8.60 -27.30 -5.24
CA ASN A 125 7.45 -28.09 -5.69
C ASN A 125 6.13 -27.32 -5.52
N PHE A 126 5.46 -27.00 -6.63
CA PHE A 126 4.22 -26.22 -6.66
C PHE A 126 3.04 -26.93 -5.97
N SER A 127 2.97 -28.27 -5.98
CA SER A 127 1.92 -28.99 -5.26
C SER A 127 2.08 -28.86 -3.74
N ARG A 128 3.31 -28.95 -3.22
CA ARG A 128 3.59 -28.67 -1.79
C ARG A 128 3.35 -27.21 -1.43
N ALA A 129 3.69 -26.27 -2.32
CA ALA A 129 3.37 -24.86 -2.12
C ALA A 129 1.85 -24.62 -2.03
N GLN A 130 1.05 -25.38 -2.78
CA GLN A 130 -0.40 -25.33 -2.69
C GLN A 130 -0.92 -25.86 -1.33
N GLU A 131 -0.28 -26.86 -0.75
CA GLU A 131 -0.59 -27.33 0.63
C GLU A 131 -0.29 -26.22 1.64
N ILE A 132 0.89 -25.59 1.56
CA ILE A 132 1.26 -24.44 2.41
C ILE A 132 0.21 -23.31 2.28
N ALA A 133 -0.23 -23.01 1.06
CA ALA A 133 -1.23 -21.97 0.85
C ALA A 133 -2.60 -22.32 1.47
N ARG A 134 -3.02 -23.59 1.43
CA ARG A 134 -4.24 -24.05 2.13
C ARG A 134 -4.10 -23.93 3.65
N ASP A 135 -2.95 -24.25 4.19
CA ASP A 135 -2.66 -24.11 5.62
C ASP A 135 -2.66 -22.64 6.04
N ILE A 136 -2.11 -21.72 5.23
CA ILE A 136 -2.20 -20.28 5.45
C ILE A 136 -3.66 -19.85 5.49
N LYS A 137 -4.47 -20.20 4.49
CA LYS A 137 -5.90 -19.85 4.44
C LYS A 137 -6.65 -20.39 5.66
N ALA A 138 -6.36 -21.61 6.08
CA ALA A 138 -6.94 -22.23 7.27
C ALA A 138 -6.54 -21.48 8.55
N ALA A 139 -5.27 -21.11 8.70
CA ALA A 139 -4.76 -20.32 9.83
C ALA A 139 -5.41 -18.94 9.89
N ILE A 140 -5.46 -18.22 8.77
CA ILE A 140 -6.10 -16.89 8.67
C ILE A 140 -7.58 -16.97 9.08
N ARG A 141 -8.30 -17.98 8.61
CA ARG A 141 -9.71 -18.17 8.95
C ARG A 141 -9.92 -18.51 10.43
N ARG A 142 -9.10 -19.41 10.97
CA ARG A 142 -9.19 -19.86 12.37
C ARG A 142 -8.81 -18.77 13.35
N ASP A 143 -7.67 -18.08 13.11
CA ASP A 143 -7.06 -17.20 14.10
C ASP A 143 -7.56 -15.76 13.97
N HIS A 144 -7.89 -15.32 12.74
CA HIS A 144 -8.29 -13.94 12.46
C HIS A 144 -9.75 -13.79 12.02
N ARG A 145 -10.46 -14.90 11.72
CA ARG A 145 -11.86 -14.90 11.21
C ARG A 145 -12.01 -14.03 9.95
N LEU A 146 -11.00 -14.04 9.09
CA LEU A 146 -10.94 -13.35 7.82
C LEU A 146 -10.67 -14.34 6.70
N SER A 147 -10.84 -13.91 5.43
CA SER A 147 -10.42 -14.67 4.26
C SER A 147 -9.31 -13.94 3.50
N CYS A 148 -8.53 -14.72 2.76
CA CYS A 148 -7.51 -14.20 1.86
C CYS A 148 -7.51 -14.98 0.55
N SER A 149 -7.08 -14.32 -0.51
CA SER A 149 -6.82 -14.93 -1.81
C SER A 149 -5.31 -15.07 -2.01
N ILE A 150 -4.88 -16.22 -2.53
CA ILE A 150 -3.46 -16.55 -2.67
C ILE A 150 -3.15 -16.91 -4.12
N GLY A 151 -2.11 -16.29 -4.67
CA GLY A 151 -1.51 -16.66 -5.95
C GLY A 151 -0.15 -17.31 -5.71
N ILE A 152 0.12 -18.42 -6.38
CA ILE A 152 1.38 -19.15 -6.34
C ILE A 152 2.00 -19.10 -7.73
N ALA A 153 3.24 -18.60 -7.86
CA ALA A 153 3.90 -18.45 -9.15
C ALA A 153 5.43 -18.42 -9.00
N PRO A 154 6.20 -18.53 -10.11
CA PRO A 154 7.66 -18.44 -10.06
C PRO A 154 8.19 -17.03 -9.72
N THR A 155 7.38 -15.99 -9.89
CA THR A 155 7.80 -14.60 -9.70
C THR A 155 6.78 -13.78 -8.90
N LYS A 156 7.22 -12.67 -8.30
CA LYS A 156 6.35 -11.77 -7.52
C LYS A 156 5.22 -11.19 -8.36
N ALA A 157 5.53 -10.69 -9.55
CA ALA A 157 4.53 -10.07 -10.43
C ALA A 157 3.44 -11.07 -10.83
N LEU A 158 3.81 -12.32 -11.14
CA LEU A 158 2.85 -13.36 -11.46
C LEU A 158 2.02 -13.81 -10.26
N ALA A 159 2.65 -13.99 -9.10
CA ALA A 159 1.95 -14.37 -7.87
C ALA A 159 0.87 -13.32 -7.51
N LYS A 160 1.16 -12.03 -7.71
CA LYS A 160 0.18 -10.95 -7.51
C LYS A 160 -0.97 -11.01 -8.52
N ILE A 161 -0.68 -11.23 -9.80
CA ILE A 161 -1.73 -11.40 -10.83
C ILE A 161 -2.59 -12.61 -10.50
N ALA A 162 -1.97 -13.73 -10.10
CA ALA A 162 -2.66 -14.97 -9.76
C ALA A 162 -3.56 -14.82 -8.53
N SER A 163 -3.14 -14.07 -7.50
CA SER A 163 -3.97 -13.84 -6.30
C SER A 163 -5.24 -13.04 -6.59
N ASP A 164 -5.22 -12.22 -7.65
CA ASP A 164 -6.38 -11.42 -8.09
C ASP A 164 -7.35 -12.18 -9.00
N PHE A 165 -6.96 -13.38 -9.47
CA PHE A 165 -7.67 -14.08 -10.55
C PHE A 165 -9.01 -14.67 -10.09
N ASP A 166 -9.06 -15.25 -8.89
CA ASP A 166 -10.22 -15.97 -8.36
C ASP A 166 -10.69 -15.38 -7.00
N LYS A 167 -10.67 -14.06 -6.83
CA LYS A 167 -11.18 -13.39 -5.63
C LYS A 167 -12.71 -13.45 -5.54
N PRO A 168 -13.31 -13.60 -4.32
CA PRO A 168 -12.70 -13.78 -3.02
C PRO A 168 -12.38 -15.25 -2.66
N ASP A 169 -11.55 -15.41 -1.62
CA ASP A 169 -11.17 -16.71 -1.05
C ASP A 169 -10.53 -17.67 -2.06
N GLY A 170 -9.88 -17.10 -3.08
CA GLY A 170 -9.27 -17.82 -4.18
C GLY A 170 -7.93 -18.50 -3.84
N LEU A 171 -7.55 -19.45 -4.68
CA LEU A 171 -6.23 -20.07 -4.65
C LEU A 171 -5.84 -20.45 -6.08
N THR A 172 -4.98 -19.66 -6.69
CA THR A 172 -4.54 -19.83 -8.07
C THR A 172 -3.07 -20.23 -8.11
N VAL A 173 -2.78 -21.32 -8.83
CA VAL A 173 -1.42 -21.83 -9.03
C VAL A 173 -1.03 -21.66 -10.49
N VAL A 174 0.11 -21.06 -10.74
CA VAL A 174 0.68 -20.88 -12.09
C VAL A 174 2.06 -21.50 -12.08
N SER A 175 2.18 -22.72 -12.68
CA SER A 175 3.46 -23.39 -12.79
C SER A 175 4.34 -22.70 -13.84
N PRO A 176 5.68 -22.91 -13.82
CA PRO A 176 6.57 -22.30 -14.82
C PRO A 176 6.18 -22.59 -16.28
N ASP A 177 5.63 -23.77 -16.54
CA ASP A 177 5.25 -24.18 -17.90
C ASP A 177 3.95 -23.50 -18.38
N ASP A 178 3.07 -23.08 -17.46
CA ASP A 178 1.76 -22.51 -17.76
C ASP A 178 1.77 -20.98 -17.86
N VAL A 179 2.89 -20.33 -17.52
CA VAL A 179 2.96 -18.86 -17.35
C VAL A 179 2.47 -18.08 -18.55
N VAL A 180 2.96 -18.40 -19.75
CA VAL A 180 2.65 -17.63 -20.97
C VAL A 180 1.18 -17.79 -21.34
N GLU A 181 0.67 -19.01 -21.25
CA GLU A 181 -0.73 -19.32 -21.57
C GLU A 181 -1.69 -18.68 -20.54
N PHE A 182 -1.37 -18.78 -19.25
CA PHE A 182 -2.16 -18.18 -18.18
C PHE A 182 -2.26 -16.65 -18.33
N LEU A 183 -1.14 -15.99 -18.67
CA LEU A 183 -1.12 -14.53 -18.78
C LEU A 183 -1.80 -14.00 -20.05
N ALA A 184 -1.80 -14.77 -21.14
CA ALA A 184 -2.25 -14.29 -22.44
C ALA A 184 -3.63 -13.63 -22.45
N PRO A 185 -4.71 -14.17 -21.83
CA PRO A 185 -6.04 -13.56 -21.83
C PRO A 185 -6.18 -12.41 -20.83
N ILE A 186 -5.22 -12.20 -19.94
CA ILE A 186 -5.33 -11.23 -18.84
C ILE A 186 -5.13 -9.80 -19.36
N PRO A 187 -6.02 -8.85 -18.99
CA PRO A 187 -5.84 -7.45 -19.37
C PRO A 187 -4.51 -6.86 -18.91
N VAL A 188 -3.80 -6.12 -19.76
CA VAL A 188 -2.47 -5.55 -19.48
C VAL A 188 -2.47 -4.65 -18.22
N ARG A 189 -3.59 -4.04 -17.88
CA ARG A 189 -3.76 -3.24 -16.65
C ARG A 189 -3.60 -4.03 -15.35
N LYS A 190 -3.52 -5.36 -15.41
CA LYS A 190 -3.26 -6.22 -14.26
C LYS A 190 -1.76 -6.32 -13.92
N ILE A 191 -0.90 -5.90 -14.83
CA ILE A 191 0.53 -5.76 -14.53
C ILE A 191 0.70 -4.60 -13.53
N SER A 192 1.41 -4.85 -12.44
CA SER A 192 1.69 -3.84 -11.41
C SER A 192 2.37 -2.61 -12.03
N GLY A 193 1.87 -1.41 -11.70
CA GLY A 193 2.36 -0.16 -12.31
C GLY A 193 1.65 0.26 -13.59
N VAL A 194 0.88 -0.63 -14.25
CA VAL A 194 0.05 -0.24 -15.41
C VAL A 194 -1.26 0.37 -14.91
N GLY A 195 -1.21 1.66 -14.64
CA GLY A 195 -2.41 2.45 -14.29
C GLY A 195 -3.24 2.85 -15.52
N PRO A 196 -4.39 3.53 -15.32
CA PRO A 196 -5.30 3.92 -16.41
C PRO A 196 -4.62 4.66 -17.56
N LYS A 197 -3.73 5.63 -17.25
CA LYS A 197 -3.00 6.40 -18.28
C LYS A 197 -2.04 5.55 -19.12
N THR A 198 -1.35 4.61 -18.47
CA THR A 198 -0.43 3.71 -19.18
C THR A 198 -1.23 2.70 -19.99
N ALA A 199 -2.34 2.18 -19.45
CA ALA A 199 -3.22 1.27 -20.17
C ALA A 199 -3.84 1.93 -21.43
N GLU A 200 -4.21 3.20 -21.37
CA GLU A 200 -4.70 3.97 -22.52
C GLU A 200 -3.62 4.10 -23.62
N ARG A 201 -2.39 4.45 -23.23
CA ARG A 201 -1.26 4.51 -24.19
C ARG A 201 -0.95 3.15 -24.83
N LEU A 202 -1.03 2.06 -24.07
CA LEU A 202 -0.84 0.71 -24.62
C LEU A 202 -1.99 0.34 -25.57
N LYS A 203 -3.21 0.75 -25.26
CA LYS A 203 -4.37 0.54 -26.13
C LYS A 203 -4.27 1.26 -27.48
N GLU A 204 -3.65 2.46 -27.52
CA GLU A 204 -3.38 3.17 -28.78
C GLU A 204 -2.50 2.34 -29.74
N LEU A 205 -1.69 1.41 -29.21
CA LEU A 205 -0.90 0.44 -29.96
C LEU A 205 -1.60 -0.92 -30.18
N GLY A 206 -2.88 -1.04 -29.78
CA GLY A 206 -3.61 -2.29 -29.83
C GLY A 206 -3.23 -3.32 -28.78
N LEU A 207 -2.55 -2.91 -27.68
CA LEU A 207 -2.08 -3.79 -26.63
C LEU A 207 -3.05 -3.72 -25.42
N GLU A 208 -4.13 -4.51 -25.47
CA GLU A 208 -5.15 -4.54 -24.41
C GLU A 208 -4.95 -5.72 -23.45
N SER A 209 -4.40 -6.84 -23.92
CA SER A 209 -4.10 -8.03 -23.14
C SER A 209 -2.59 -8.22 -22.94
N ILE A 210 -2.20 -9.02 -21.96
CA ILE A 210 -0.80 -9.45 -21.79
C ILE A 210 -0.35 -10.28 -23.00
N GLY A 211 -1.24 -11.07 -23.60
CA GLY A 211 -0.97 -11.79 -24.85
C GLY A 211 -0.63 -10.88 -26.04
N ASP A 212 -1.18 -9.68 -26.11
CA ASP A 212 -0.79 -8.71 -27.11
C ASP A 212 0.65 -8.25 -26.89
N VAL A 213 1.02 -8.00 -25.62
CA VAL A 213 2.40 -7.64 -25.23
C VAL A 213 3.36 -8.78 -25.56
N GLN A 214 3.01 -10.05 -25.32
CA GLN A 214 3.84 -11.22 -25.64
C GLN A 214 4.20 -11.31 -27.12
N ARG A 215 3.29 -10.82 -28.01
CA ARG A 215 3.48 -10.84 -29.47
C ARG A 215 4.16 -9.59 -30.02
N THR A 216 4.31 -8.56 -29.21
CA THR A 216 4.90 -7.28 -29.60
C THR A 216 6.42 -7.33 -29.54
N ASN A 217 7.07 -6.43 -30.29
CA ASN A 217 8.50 -6.24 -30.19
C ASN A 217 8.85 -5.49 -28.89
N ARG A 218 9.84 -6.00 -28.14
CA ARG A 218 10.35 -5.36 -26.91
C ARG A 218 10.75 -3.91 -27.14
N GLN A 219 11.37 -3.62 -28.30
CA GLN A 219 11.87 -2.27 -28.62
C GLN A 219 10.73 -1.25 -28.70
N ASP A 220 9.58 -1.63 -29.25
CA ASP A 220 8.42 -0.74 -29.37
C ASP A 220 7.87 -0.31 -27.99
N LEU A 221 7.89 -1.23 -27.02
CA LEU A 221 7.50 -0.93 -25.63
C LEU A 221 8.52 -0.04 -24.92
N VAL A 222 9.82 -0.26 -25.18
CA VAL A 222 10.88 0.58 -24.61
C VAL A 222 10.81 2.01 -25.19
N GLU A 223 10.52 2.17 -26.46
CA GLU A 223 10.31 3.49 -27.08
C GLU A 223 9.09 4.22 -26.51
N LEU A 224 8.01 3.48 -26.22
CA LEU A 224 6.77 4.05 -25.67
C LEU A 224 6.90 4.43 -24.19
N LEU A 225 7.49 3.57 -23.36
CA LEU A 225 7.40 3.62 -21.89
C LEU A 225 8.79 3.69 -21.20
N GLY A 226 9.89 3.66 -21.95
CA GLY A 226 11.24 3.61 -21.39
C GLY A 226 11.52 2.29 -20.65
N ALA A 227 12.27 2.36 -19.56
CA ALA A 227 12.58 1.20 -18.70
C ALA A 227 11.34 0.48 -18.17
N PHE A 228 10.21 1.20 -18.03
CA PHE A 228 8.95 0.58 -17.61
C PHE A 228 8.38 -0.31 -18.73
N GLY A 229 8.59 0.01 -20.01
CA GLY A 229 8.22 -0.85 -21.13
C GLY A 229 8.98 -2.17 -21.14
N GLU A 230 10.26 -2.14 -20.76
CA GLU A 230 11.08 -3.34 -20.57
C GLU A 230 10.49 -4.24 -19.47
N TYR A 231 10.16 -3.64 -18.31
CA TYR A 231 9.51 -4.37 -17.21
C TYR A 231 8.17 -5.00 -17.63
N VAL A 232 7.30 -4.24 -18.33
CA VAL A 232 6.02 -4.76 -18.83
C VAL A 232 6.22 -5.95 -19.76
N TYR A 233 7.21 -5.89 -20.67
CA TYR A 233 7.53 -6.97 -21.58
C TYR A 233 8.04 -8.22 -20.84
N ASP A 234 8.96 -8.03 -19.90
CA ASP A 234 9.51 -9.14 -19.12
C ASP A 234 8.45 -9.83 -18.27
N VAL A 235 7.59 -9.06 -17.59
CA VAL A 235 6.46 -9.63 -16.84
C VAL A 235 5.51 -10.41 -17.75
N ALA A 236 5.23 -9.91 -18.96
CA ALA A 236 4.37 -10.61 -19.93
C ALA A 236 4.92 -11.98 -20.33
N LEU A 237 6.23 -12.16 -20.30
CA LEU A 237 6.92 -13.42 -20.57
C LEU A 237 7.23 -14.24 -19.30
N GLY A 238 6.69 -13.81 -18.15
CA GLY A 238 6.94 -14.49 -16.87
C GLY A 238 8.31 -14.23 -16.26
N ARG A 239 9.02 -13.23 -16.74
CA ARG A 239 10.37 -12.86 -16.29
C ARG A 239 10.24 -11.68 -15.32
N ASP A 240 10.56 -11.91 -14.08
CA ASP A 240 10.64 -10.84 -13.06
C ASP A 240 11.79 -11.22 -12.12
N ALA A 241 12.84 -10.42 -12.14
CA ALA A 241 14.04 -10.62 -11.34
C ALA A 241 13.84 -10.22 -9.86
N GLY A 242 12.70 -9.61 -9.51
CA GLY A 242 12.42 -9.13 -8.15
C GLY A 242 12.44 -10.28 -7.14
N GLU A 243 13.32 -10.20 -6.13
CA GLU A 243 13.33 -11.14 -5.01
C GLU A 243 12.31 -10.73 -3.94
N VAL A 244 11.90 -11.69 -3.11
CA VAL A 244 11.20 -11.42 -1.87
C VAL A 244 12.23 -10.96 -0.85
N VAL A 245 12.15 -9.70 -0.44
CA VAL A 245 13.12 -9.06 0.44
C VAL A 245 12.44 -8.67 1.75
N GLU A 246 12.93 -9.16 2.86
CA GLU A 246 12.47 -8.66 4.17
C GLU A 246 12.89 -7.19 4.32
N PRO A 247 11.94 -6.29 4.64
CA PRO A 247 12.28 -4.90 4.88
C PRO A 247 13.28 -4.78 6.03
N THR A 248 14.39 -4.09 5.79
CA THR A 248 15.40 -3.80 6.79
C THR A 248 15.57 -2.30 6.94
N GLY A 249 15.64 -1.83 8.18
CA GLY A 249 15.81 -0.39 8.47
C GLY A 249 14.52 0.43 8.39
N PRO A 250 14.63 1.75 8.55
CA PRO A 250 13.51 2.67 8.55
C PRO A 250 12.89 2.81 7.16
N PRO A 251 11.59 3.18 7.07
CA PRO A 251 10.98 3.53 5.80
C PRO A 251 11.68 4.74 5.18
N GLU A 252 11.57 4.92 3.87
CA GLU A 252 12.15 6.09 3.19
C GLU A 252 11.57 7.41 3.70
N SER A 253 10.29 7.41 4.06
CA SER A 253 9.58 8.59 4.58
C SER A 253 8.31 8.20 5.33
N ILE A 254 7.89 9.09 6.25
CA ILE A 254 6.56 9.11 6.87
C ILE A 254 5.87 10.41 6.50
N SER A 255 4.54 10.38 6.32
CA SER A 255 3.78 11.57 5.91
C SER A 255 2.34 11.51 6.34
N THR A 256 1.76 12.68 6.54
CA THR A 256 0.33 12.86 6.77
C THR A 256 -0.21 14.01 5.94
N GLU A 257 -1.46 13.89 5.47
CA GLU A 257 -2.12 14.93 4.69
C GLU A 257 -3.63 14.97 4.99
N THR A 258 -4.24 16.12 4.81
CA THR A 258 -5.68 16.28 4.94
C THR A 258 -6.28 17.03 3.75
N THR A 259 -7.49 16.62 3.34
CA THR A 259 -8.31 17.35 2.38
C THR A 259 -9.36 18.13 3.15
N PHE A 260 -9.36 19.46 3.01
CA PHE A 260 -10.31 20.32 3.70
C PHE A 260 -11.74 20.10 3.23
N ALA A 261 -12.70 20.24 4.14
CA ALA A 261 -14.12 20.17 3.79
C ALA A 261 -14.51 21.29 2.80
N LYS A 262 -13.90 22.47 2.95
CA LYS A 262 -13.97 23.61 2.02
C LYS A 262 -12.55 24.10 1.74
N ASP A 263 -12.33 24.59 0.49
CA ASP A 263 -11.02 25.10 0.12
C ASP A 263 -10.68 26.36 0.92
N LEU A 264 -9.44 26.45 1.41
CA LEU A 264 -8.93 27.54 2.23
C LEU A 264 -8.02 28.46 1.40
N ASP A 265 -8.04 29.76 1.65
CA ASP A 265 -7.33 30.77 0.85
C ASP A 265 -6.41 31.68 1.68
N THR A 266 -6.45 31.57 3.01
CA THR A 266 -5.64 32.42 3.86
C THR A 266 -4.63 31.62 4.68
N TYR A 267 -3.49 32.26 4.97
CA TYR A 267 -2.47 31.69 5.85
C TYR A 267 -3.08 31.32 7.22
N GLY A 268 -3.88 32.20 7.80
CA GLY A 268 -4.51 31.99 9.12
C GLY A 268 -5.48 30.82 9.16
N ALA A 269 -6.08 30.44 8.01
CA ALA A 269 -6.95 29.28 7.91
C ALA A 269 -6.18 27.97 7.67
N VAL A 270 -5.09 28.02 6.89
CA VAL A 270 -4.32 26.82 6.51
C VAL A 270 -3.30 26.42 7.58
N TRP A 271 -2.67 27.41 8.23
CA TRP A 271 -1.58 27.13 9.18
C TRP A 271 -1.99 26.25 10.36
N PRO A 272 -3.12 26.50 11.07
CA PRO A 272 -3.53 25.64 12.18
C PRO A 272 -3.68 24.15 11.80
N GLU A 273 -4.21 23.87 10.61
CA GLU A 273 -4.37 22.51 10.09
C GLU A 273 -3.01 21.87 9.79
N LEU A 274 -2.11 22.62 9.14
CA LEU A 274 -0.76 22.15 8.86
C LEU A 274 0.04 21.93 10.15
N GLU A 275 -0.09 22.81 11.12
CA GLU A 275 0.58 22.67 12.44
C GLU A 275 0.09 21.40 13.17
N ALA A 276 -1.22 21.14 13.15
CA ALA A 276 -1.78 19.95 13.76
C ALA A 276 -1.23 18.66 13.10
N LEU A 277 -1.15 18.63 11.75
CA LEU A 277 -0.53 17.51 11.02
C LEU A 277 0.95 17.37 11.35
N ALA A 278 1.70 18.46 11.44
CA ALA A 278 3.13 18.45 11.77
C ALA A 278 3.38 17.88 13.17
N ARG A 279 2.55 18.23 14.16
CA ARG A 279 2.63 17.71 15.52
C ARG A 279 2.30 16.21 15.58
N SER A 280 1.22 15.79 14.94
CA SER A 280 0.84 14.38 14.87
C SER A 280 1.91 13.53 14.17
N LEU A 281 2.50 14.02 13.08
CA LEU A 281 3.58 13.34 12.39
C LEU A 281 4.86 13.24 13.22
N HIS A 282 5.14 14.28 14.03
CA HIS A 282 6.25 14.25 14.98
C HIS A 282 6.03 13.22 16.09
N GLU A 283 4.82 13.11 16.65
CA GLU A 283 4.49 12.07 17.62
C GLU A 283 4.69 10.66 17.04
N GLN A 284 4.25 10.42 15.81
CA GLN A 284 4.50 9.17 15.08
C GLN A 284 6.00 8.91 14.92
N LEU A 285 6.79 9.90 14.50
CA LEU A 285 8.25 9.81 14.36
C LEU A 285 8.92 9.30 15.66
N LEU A 286 8.51 9.87 16.80
CA LEU A 286 9.06 9.50 18.11
C LEU A 286 8.64 8.09 18.55
N LEU A 287 7.39 7.71 18.32
CA LEU A 287 6.89 6.36 18.61
C LEU A 287 7.62 5.29 17.79
N GLU A 288 7.90 5.56 16.53
CA GLU A 288 8.64 4.69 15.62
C GLU A 288 10.17 4.76 15.83
N LYS A 289 10.63 5.64 16.72
CA LYS A 289 12.06 5.85 17.07
C LYS A 289 12.92 6.23 15.87
N TYR A 290 12.44 7.15 15.04
CA TYR A 290 13.21 7.69 13.93
C TYR A 290 13.68 9.11 14.18
N ALA A 291 14.77 9.48 13.54
CA ALA A 291 15.23 10.85 13.31
C ALA A 291 15.07 11.16 11.81
N TYR A 292 14.77 12.41 11.49
CA TYR A 292 14.58 12.88 10.12
C TYR A 292 15.60 13.94 9.73
N ARG A 293 15.78 14.17 8.42
CA ARG A 293 16.62 15.24 7.89
C ARG A 293 15.93 16.16 6.91
N THR A 294 14.84 15.74 6.27
CA THR A 294 14.15 16.54 5.25
C THR A 294 12.68 16.68 5.61
N VAL A 295 12.20 17.91 5.55
CA VAL A 295 10.78 18.26 5.67
C VAL A 295 10.26 18.66 4.28
N THR A 296 9.15 18.06 3.87
CA THR A 296 8.47 18.38 2.61
C THR A 296 7.03 18.79 2.87
N LEU A 297 6.64 19.94 2.36
CA LEU A 297 5.27 20.40 2.30
C LEU A 297 4.65 20.02 0.96
N LYS A 298 3.41 19.53 0.99
CA LYS A 298 2.58 19.30 -0.19
C LYS A 298 1.32 20.18 -0.08
N ALA A 299 1.03 20.96 -1.11
CA ALA A 299 -0.20 21.69 -1.22
C ALA A 299 -0.88 21.34 -2.56
N ARG A 300 -2.18 21.05 -2.52
CA ARG A 300 -2.99 20.86 -3.73
C ARG A 300 -4.08 21.92 -3.75
N TYR A 301 -4.18 22.63 -4.87
CA TYR A 301 -5.19 23.67 -5.06
C TYR A 301 -6.54 23.11 -5.50
N SER A 302 -7.56 23.96 -5.54
CA SER A 302 -8.93 23.63 -5.97
C SER A 302 -9.00 23.06 -7.39
N ASN A 303 -8.11 23.47 -8.28
CA ASN A 303 -7.96 22.95 -9.65
C ASN A 303 -7.18 21.65 -9.74
N PHE A 304 -6.86 20.99 -8.62
CA PHE A 304 -6.05 19.76 -8.47
C PHE A 304 -4.56 19.90 -8.85
N GLU A 305 -4.07 21.07 -9.18
CA GLU A 305 -2.64 21.32 -9.31
C GLU A 305 -1.95 21.11 -7.96
N THR A 306 -0.85 20.35 -7.96
CA THR A 306 -0.13 19.98 -6.74
C THR A 306 1.27 20.59 -6.75
N HIS A 307 1.61 21.29 -5.69
CA HIS A 307 2.93 21.85 -5.45
C HIS A 307 3.57 21.18 -4.25
N THR A 308 4.86 20.89 -4.36
CA THR A 308 5.69 20.40 -3.27
C THR A 308 6.88 21.32 -3.06
N ARG A 309 7.25 21.50 -1.78
CA ARG A 309 8.47 22.22 -1.38
C ARG A 309 9.20 21.36 -0.36
N SER A 310 10.51 21.26 -0.48
CA SER A 310 11.35 20.48 0.42
C SER A 310 12.50 21.30 0.96
N ARG A 311 12.84 21.07 2.21
CA ARG A 311 14.01 21.67 2.87
C ARG A 311 14.73 20.61 3.70
N SER A 312 16.04 20.52 3.53
CA SER A 312 16.88 19.55 4.26
C SER A 312 17.74 20.25 5.31
N LEU A 313 17.81 19.65 6.48
CA LEU A 313 18.71 20.03 7.54
C LEU A 313 20.12 19.48 7.27
N LYS A 314 21.13 20.04 7.94
CA LYS A 314 22.50 19.54 7.84
C LYS A 314 22.70 18.21 8.57
N ILE A 315 21.96 17.97 9.64
CA ILE A 315 22.02 16.79 10.50
C ILE A 315 20.62 16.20 10.69
N HIS A 316 20.54 14.94 11.10
CA HIS A 316 19.30 14.31 11.54
C HIS A 316 18.92 14.86 12.91
N THR A 317 17.63 15.06 13.14
CA THR A 317 17.06 15.50 14.41
C THR A 317 15.74 14.80 14.70
N THR A 318 15.35 14.79 15.96
CA THR A 318 14.03 14.38 16.44
C THR A 318 13.19 15.56 16.88
N ASP A 319 13.66 16.80 16.74
CA ASP A 319 13.00 18.00 17.26
C ASP A 319 11.77 18.38 16.43
N LEU A 320 10.74 18.87 17.10
CA LEU A 320 9.54 19.39 16.46
C LEU A 320 9.76 20.78 15.80
N GLU A 321 10.58 21.63 16.44
CA GLU A 321 10.74 23.03 16.04
C GLU A 321 11.16 23.20 14.56
N PRO A 322 12.15 22.48 14.02
CA PRO A 322 12.49 22.56 12.59
C PRO A 322 11.34 22.17 11.67
N ILE A 323 10.48 21.20 12.05
CA ILE A 323 9.31 20.83 11.25
C ILE A 323 8.37 22.01 11.13
N LEU A 324 8.06 22.68 12.25
CA LEU A 324 7.15 23.83 12.29
C LEU A 324 7.71 25.03 11.51
N ILE A 325 8.96 25.41 11.75
CA ILE A 325 9.63 26.53 11.09
C ILE A 325 9.67 26.34 9.57
N LEU A 326 10.15 25.18 9.13
CA LEU A 326 10.28 24.88 7.69
C LEU A 326 8.91 24.77 7.01
N SER A 327 7.92 24.16 7.68
CA SER A 327 6.54 24.09 7.17
C SER A 327 5.93 25.48 7.02
N GLN A 328 6.16 26.37 8.00
CA GLN A 328 5.68 27.73 7.96
C GLN A 328 6.32 28.54 6.82
N MET A 329 7.62 28.41 6.62
CA MET A 329 8.33 29.07 5.51
C MET A 329 7.81 28.59 4.16
N MET A 330 7.70 27.27 3.97
CA MET A 330 7.23 26.68 2.72
C MET A 330 5.75 26.94 2.46
N LEU A 331 4.92 27.07 3.50
CA LEU A 331 3.52 27.45 3.34
C LEU A 331 3.39 28.86 2.73
N LYS A 332 4.21 29.83 3.17
CA LYS A 332 4.23 31.18 2.59
C LYS A 332 4.64 31.19 1.12
N GLU A 333 5.48 30.21 0.69
CA GLU A 333 5.91 30.09 -0.71
C GLU A 333 4.83 29.49 -1.63
N VAL A 334 3.93 28.67 -1.09
CA VAL A 334 2.89 28.00 -1.89
C VAL A 334 1.54 28.71 -1.82
N LEU A 335 1.30 29.56 -0.85
CA LEU A 335 0.09 30.36 -0.80
C LEU A 335 0.15 31.49 -1.83
N ALA A 336 -0.83 31.50 -2.74
CA ALA A 336 -1.01 32.56 -3.72
C ALA A 336 -2.36 33.27 -3.48
N PRO A 337 -2.46 34.60 -3.65
CA PRO A 337 -3.65 35.37 -3.32
C PRO A 337 -4.93 34.96 -4.04
N ASP A 338 -4.79 34.34 -5.23
CA ASP A 338 -5.86 33.95 -6.15
C ASP A 338 -6.14 32.45 -6.16
N ARG A 339 -5.46 31.66 -5.32
CA ARG A 339 -5.56 30.21 -5.32
C ARG A 339 -6.01 29.67 -3.98
N LYS A 340 -7.06 28.84 -4.01
CA LYS A 340 -7.57 28.16 -2.82
C LYS A 340 -6.90 26.81 -2.66
N VAL A 341 -6.45 26.50 -1.45
CA VAL A 341 -5.83 25.21 -1.09
C VAL A 341 -6.93 24.23 -0.73
N ARG A 342 -6.94 23.09 -1.40
CA ARG A 342 -7.85 21.97 -1.19
C ARG A 342 -7.31 20.94 -0.22
N LEU A 343 -5.99 20.68 -0.28
CA LEU A 343 -5.29 19.68 0.53
C LEU A 343 -3.95 20.24 0.96
N ILE A 344 -3.57 19.93 2.19
CA ILE A 344 -2.25 20.20 2.72
C ILE A 344 -1.67 18.94 3.35
N GLY A 345 -0.35 18.76 3.27
CA GLY A 345 0.35 17.64 3.90
C GLY A 345 1.78 17.96 4.22
N VAL A 346 2.33 17.20 5.15
CA VAL A 346 3.73 17.23 5.56
C VAL A 346 4.34 15.84 5.51
N ARG A 347 5.59 15.74 5.05
CA ARG A 347 6.37 14.51 4.97
C ARG A 347 7.74 14.73 5.57
N LEU A 348 8.19 13.74 6.34
CA LEU A 348 9.54 13.63 6.84
C LEU A 348 10.26 12.51 6.08
N SER A 349 11.47 12.76 5.59
CA SER A 349 12.26 11.80 4.82
C SER A 349 13.74 11.86 5.18
N HIS A 350 14.54 10.96 4.57
CA HIS A 350 15.89 10.66 5.00
C HIS A 350 15.86 10.25 6.49
N LEU A 351 15.07 9.23 6.77
CA LEU A 351 14.90 8.71 8.12
C LEU A 351 16.11 7.88 8.51
N LYS A 352 16.40 7.89 9.82
CA LYS A 352 17.42 7.07 10.44
C LYS A 352 16.89 6.57 11.78
N GLU A 353 17.18 5.34 12.14
CA GLU A 353 16.87 4.84 13.48
C GLU A 353 17.55 5.72 14.52
N HIS A 354 16.76 6.13 15.51
CA HIS A 354 17.21 6.89 16.65
C HIS A 354 17.08 6.01 17.88
N ALA A 355 18.22 5.36 18.27
CA ALA A 355 18.28 4.72 19.57
C ALA A 355 18.13 5.84 20.62
N ALA A 356 17.06 5.83 21.41
CA ALA A 356 16.98 6.70 22.57
C ALA A 356 18.26 6.51 23.38
N PRO A 357 18.94 7.60 23.83
CA PRO A 357 20.08 7.44 24.70
C PRO A 357 19.61 6.59 25.88
N GLN A 358 20.23 5.43 26.09
CA GLN A 358 20.05 4.65 27.31
C GLN A 358 20.29 5.64 28.47
N ALA A 359 19.25 5.89 29.25
CA ALA A 359 19.41 6.67 30.46
C ALA A 359 20.43 5.92 31.31
N THR A 360 21.67 6.36 31.22
CA THR A 360 22.74 5.86 32.07
C THR A 360 22.32 6.17 33.48
N LEU A 361 22.18 5.16 34.33
CA LEU A 361 21.94 5.22 35.78
C LEU A 361 23.01 6.07 36.52
N ALA A 362 23.98 6.63 35.81
CA ALA A 362 25.06 7.50 36.32
C ALA A 362 24.60 8.87 36.81
N LYS A 363 23.35 9.28 36.65
CA LYS A 363 22.85 10.58 37.16
C LYS A 363 22.25 10.51 38.57
N TRP A 364 22.24 9.36 39.23
CA TRP A 364 21.70 9.23 40.59
C TRP A 364 22.73 8.96 41.69
N SER A 365 24.03 9.10 41.39
CA SER A 365 25.11 8.85 42.36
C SER A 365 25.75 10.13 42.91
N THR A 366 25.03 11.21 43.12
CA THR A 366 25.51 12.38 43.85
C THR A 366 24.53 12.75 44.96
N ILE A 367 24.37 11.87 45.96
CA ILE A 367 23.98 12.28 47.31
C ILE A 367 25.25 12.24 48.14
N PRO A 368 25.72 13.38 48.68
CA PRO A 368 26.84 13.35 49.61
C PRO A 368 26.39 12.73 50.92
N PRO A 369 27.24 11.92 51.59
CA PRO A 369 26.90 11.41 52.92
C PRO A 369 26.94 12.54 53.94
N ASN A 370 25.94 12.54 54.84
CA ASN A 370 25.92 13.35 56.06
C ASN A 370 27.07 12.97 56.99
#